data_9f48b49168fe564ca8269d8e1f8a53bb
#
_entry.id   9f48b49168fe564ca8269d8e1f8a53bb
#
_cell.length_a   1.000
_cell.length_b   1.000
_cell.length_c   1.000
_cell.angle_alpha   90.00
_cell.angle_beta   90.00
_cell.angle_gamma   90.00
#
_symmetry.space_group_name_H-M   'P 1'
#
loop_
_entity.id
_entity.type
_entity.pdbx_description
1 polymer ?
#
loop_
_entity_poly.entity_id
_entity_poly.type
_entity_poly.pdbx_seq_one_letter_code
_entity_poly.pdbx_strand_id
1 'polypeptide(L)'
;MKETGKIWMNGKLVPFKNAKVHVLTHALHYSTSIFEGIRCYDTPEGSAIFRLPEHVDRFFNSAKMYSMKMQYSKKKINDGIIKTVKANKLKQCYIRPLAYYGYGTMGLTPTNNKVDVSISCWEWKM
;
A
#
# COMPACT_ATOMS: atom_id res chain seq x y z
N MET A 1 -13.52 3.20 -11.22
CA MET A 1 -12.08 3.43 -10.95
C MET A 1 -11.35 3.58 -12.26
N LYS A 2 -10.43 4.52 -12.33
CA LYS A 2 -9.65 4.75 -13.55
C LYS A 2 -8.54 3.70 -13.68
N GLU A 3 -8.56 2.90 -14.72
CA GLU A 3 -7.62 1.79 -14.95
C GLU A 3 -6.31 2.22 -15.59
N THR A 4 -5.86 3.42 -15.27
CA THR A 4 -4.60 3.97 -15.78
C THR A 4 -3.74 4.46 -14.63
N GLY A 5 -2.45 4.64 -14.89
CA GLY A 5 -1.51 5.11 -13.89
C GLY A 5 -0.60 4.03 -13.36
N LYS A 6 -0.07 4.26 -12.19
CA LYS A 6 0.93 3.40 -11.58
C LYS A 6 0.51 2.96 -10.17
N ILE A 7 0.97 1.78 -9.79
CA ILE A 7 0.84 1.25 -8.44
C ILE A 7 2.25 0.91 -7.95
N TRP A 8 2.57 1.30 -6.72
CA TRP A 8 3.83 0.93 -6.10
C TRP A 8 3.69 -0.50 -5.56
N MET A 9 4.54 -1.40 -6.03
CA MET A 9 4.56 -2.80 -5.58
C MET A 9 5.99 -3.20 -5.22
N ASN A 10 6.20 -3.52 -3.98
CA ASN A 10 7.47 -4.03 -3.48
C ASN A 10 8.68 -3.20 -3.93
N GLY A 11 8.57 -1.88 -3.78
CA GLY A 11 9.67 -0.96 -4.04
C GLY A 11 9.70 -0.34 -5.43
N LYS A 12 8.77 -0.71 -6.32
CA LYS A 12 8.77 -0.21 -7.70
C LYS A 12 7.38 0.22 -8.14
N LEU A 13 7.32 1.28 -8.95
CA LEU A 13 6.09 1.65 -9.64
C LEU A 13 5.90 0.73 -10.84
N VAL A 14 4.74 0.08 -10.90
CA VAL A 14 4.37 -0.79 -12.02
C VAL A 14 3.12 -0.24 -12.70
N PRO A 15 2.91 -0.54 -13.99
CA PRO A 15 1.65 -0.16 -14.65
C PRO A 15 0.46 -0.78 -13.95
N PHE A 16 -0.66 -0.06 -13.92
CA PHE A 16 -1.90 -0.52 -13.27
C PHE A 16 -2.25 -1.97 -13.65
N LYS A 17 -2.22 -2.29 -14.94
CA LYS A 17 -2.58 -3.61 -15.44
C LYS A 17 -1.66 -4.75 -14.95
N ASN A 18 -0.46 -4.42 -14.48
CA ASN A 18 0.51 -5.40 -14.02
C ASN A 18 0.48 -5.60 -12.50
N ALA A 19 -0.32 -4.81 -11.79
CA ALA A 19 -0.45 -4.91 -10.34
C ALA A 19 -1.40 -6.04 -9.96
N LYS A 20 -0.91 -7.27 -10.08
CA LYS A 20 -1.68 -8.50 -9.86
C LYS A 20 -0.93 -9.41 -8.90
N VAL A 21 -1.69 -10.29 -8.25
CA VAL A 21 -1.13 -11.31 -7.37
C VAL A 21 -1.69 -12.68 -7.76
N HIS A 22 -0.95 -13.71 -7.42
CA HIS A 22 -1.35 -15.08 -7.67
C HIS A 22 -2.56 -15.46 -6.80
N VAL A 23 -3.47 -16.29 -7.34
CA VAL A 23 -4.65 -16.74 -6.59
C VAL A 23 -4.29 -17.52 -5.32
N LEU A 24 -3.10 -18.10 -5.25
CA LEU A 24 -2.59 -18.77 -4.06
C LEU A 24 -1.78 -17.84 -3.14
N THR A 25 -1.97 -16.55 -3.27
CA THR A 25 -1.46 -15.57 -2.30
C THR A 25 -2.12 -15.85 -0.94
N HIS A 26 -1.30 -16.04 0.10
CA HIS A 26 -1.77 -16.44 1.43
C HIS A 26 -2.91 -15.56 1.95
N ALA A 27 -2.77 -14.25 1.79
CA ALA A 27 -3.75 -13.29 2.29
C ALA A 27 -5.14 -13.45 1.67
N LEU A 28 -5.25 -13.96 0.43
CA LEU A 28 -6.55 -14.18 -0.21
C LEU A 28 -7.33 -15.33 0.44
N HIS A 29 -6.65 -16.25 1.09
CA HIS A 29 -7.26 -17.43 1.72
C HIS A 29 -7.50 -17.24 3.22
N TYR A 30 -6.63 -16.48 3.88
CA TYR A 30 -6.63 -16.41 5.34
C TYR A 30 -6.79 -14.98 5.87
N SER A 31 -7.05 -14.01 5.02
CA SER A 31 -7.22 -12.59 5.38
C SER A 31 -6.01 -12.00 6.14
N THR A 32 -4.82 -12.48 5.82
CA THR A 32 -3.58 -12.08 6.50
C THR A 32 -3.01 -10.82 5.86
N SER A 33 -3.72 -9.73 6.05
CA SER A 33 -3.32 -8.41 5.51
C SER A 33 -3.72 -7.29 6.47
N ILE A 34 -3.02 -6.17 6.34
CA ILE A 34 -3.34 -4.91 7.03
C ILE A 34 -3.24 -3.76 6.03
N PHE A 35 -3.97 -2.69 6.28
CA PHE A 35 -3.98 -1.55 5.39
C PHE A 35 -4.17 -0.23 6.14
N GLU A 36 -3.90 0.87 5.45
CA GLU A 36 -4.25 2.21 5.88
C GLU A 36 -5.17 2.88 4.86
N GLY A 37 -5.88 3.88 5.31
CA GLY A 37 -6.66 4.75 4.43
C GLY A 37 -6.23 6.19 4.66
N ILE A 38 -5.63 6.80 3.65
CA ILE A 38 -5.02 8.13 3.77
C ILE A 38 -5.62 9.04 2.72
N ARG A 39 -5.88 10.29 3.10
CA ARG A 39 -6.42 11.28 2.17
C ARG A 39 -5.33 12.26 1.73
N CYS A 40 -5.37 12.57 0.44
CA CYS A 40 -4.62 13.67 -0.15
C CYS A 40 -5.64 14.74 -0.58
N TYR A 41 -5.41 15.97 -0.14
CA TYR A 41 -6.31 17.08 -0.43
C TYR A 41 -5.66 18.08 -1.38
N ASP A 42 -6.45 18.62 -2.28
CA ASP A 42 -6.05 19.75 -3.11
C ASP A 42 -6.17 21.03 -2.27
N THR A 43 -5.06 21.73 -2.11
CA THR A 43 -5.00 22.97 -1.32
C THR A 43 -4.48 24.13 -2.16
N PRO A 44 -4.66 25.40 -1.73
CA PRO A 44 -4.10 26.54 -2.45
C PRO A 44 -2.57 26.47 -2.64
N GLU A 45 -1.88 25.71 -1.78
CA GLU A 45 -0.43 25.53 -1.84
C GLU A 45 -0.01 24.25 -2.54
N GLY A 46 -0.95 23.53 -3.16
CA GLY A 46 -0.73 22.25 -3.82
C GLY A 46 -1.38 21.10 -3.08
N SER A 47 -1.08 19.89 -3.52
CA SER A 47 -1.62 18.68 -2.91
C SER A 47 -0.93 18.39 -1.57
N ALA A 48 -1.72 18.05 -0.55
CA ALA A 48 -1.22 17.76 0.79
C ALA A 48 -1.80 16.43 1.28
N ILE A 49 -0.90 15.53 1.68
CA ILE A 49 -1.29 14.24 2.26
C ILE A 49 -1.51 14.47 3.76
N PHE A 50 -2.74 14.19 4.23
CA PHE A 50 -3.12 14.49 5.61
C PHE A 50 -2.49 13.47 6.57
N ARG A 51 -1.69 13.99 7.50
CA ARG A 51 -1.07 13.24 8.61
C ARG A 51 -0.29 11.99 8.14
N LEU A 52 0.48 12.15 7.09
CA LEU A 52 1.23 11.03 6.52
C LEU A 52 2.13 10.31 7.54
N PRO A 53 2.94 11.01 8.36
CA PRO A 53 3.80 10.31 9.33
C PRO A 53 3.03 9.43 10.31
N GLU A 54 1.91 9.92 10.83
CA GLU A 54 1.08 9.19 11.80
C GLU A 54 0.42 7.97 11.15
N HIS A 55 0.00 8.08 9.89
CA HIS A 55 -0.53 6.94 9.14
C HIS A 55 0.55 5.89 8.88
N VAL A 56 1.76 6.29 8.54
CA VAL A 56 2.87 5.36 8.34
C VAL A 56 3.21 4.65 9.65
N ASP A 57 3.25 5.38 10.75
CA ASP A 57 3.47 4.79 12.08
C ASP A 57 2.41 3.75 12.40
N ARG A 58 1.13 4.07 12.18
CA ARG A 58 0.03 3.15 12.45
C ARG A 58 0.08 1.93 11.52
N PHE A 59 0.48 2.12 10.27
CA PHE A 59 0.68 1.01 9.32
C PHE A 59 1.69 -0.01 9.87
N PHE A 60 2.82 0.47 10.37
CA PHE A 60 3.84 -0.38 10.96
C PHE A 60 3.39 -1.01 12.28
N ASN A 61 2.64 -0.28 13.11
CA ASN A 61 2.08 -0.82 14.34
C ASN A 61 1.07 -1.93 14.05
N SER A 62 0.23 -1.77 13.03
CA SER A 62 -0.71 -2.81 12.60
C SER A 62 0.03 -4.06 12.14
N ALA A 63 1.09 -3.90 11.34
CA ALA A 63 1.92 -5.01 10.90
C ALA A 63 2.52 -5.77 12.09
N LYS A 64 3.00 -5.05 13.09
CA LYS A 64 3.58 -5.63 14.30
C LYS A 64 2.56 -6.47 15.08
N MET A 65 1.31 -6.03 15.15
CA MET A 65 0.24 -6.77 15.83
C MET A 65 0.00 -8.15 15.21
N TYR A 66 0.21 -8.28 13.91
CA TYR A 66 0.06 -9.54 13.18
C TYR A 66 1.39 -10.26 12.97
N SER A 67 2.42 -9.85 13.68
CA SER A 67 3.78 -10.40 13.56
C SER A 67 4.32 -10.36 12.13
N MET A 68 3.87 -9.39 11.35
CA MET A 68 4.35 -9.17 9.99
C MET A 68 5.71 -8.47 10.02
N LYS A 69 6.70 -9.10 9.42
CA LYS A 69 8.03 -8.51 9.29
C LYS A 69 8.09 -7.67 8.01
N MET A 70 8.01 -6.37 8.17
CA MET A 70 8.07 -5.44 7.04
C MET A 70 9.44 -5.48 6.37
N GLN A 71 9.46 -5.55 5.05
CA GLN A 71 10.70 -5.57 4.26
C GLN A 71 11.25 -4.17 3.97
N TYR A 72 10.46 -3.13 4.24
CA TYR A 72 10.79 -1.74 3.90
C TYR A 72 10.75 -0.88 5.15
N SER A 73 11.61 0.14 5.20
CA SER A 73 11.62 1.11 6.29
C SER A 73 10.40 2.04 6.21
N LYS A 74 10.10 2.72 7.30
CA LYS A 74 9.06 3.77 7.32
C LYS A 74 9.36 4.85 6.29
N LYS A 75 10.62 5.24 6.14
CA LYS A 75 11.03 6.22 5.13
C LYS A 75 10.72 5.73 3.72
N LYS A 76 11.02 4.47 3.41
CA LYS A 76 10.77 3.90 2.09
C LYS A 76 9.27 3.88 1.77
N ILE A 77 8.43 3.54 2.74
CA ILE A 77 6.97 3.54 2.58
C ILE A 77 6.47 4.98 2.42
N ASN A 78 6.94 5.90 3.24
CA ASN A 78 6.58 7.32 3.14
C ASN A 78 6.90 7.88 1.75
N ASP A 79 8.11 7.64 1.27
CA ASP A 79 8.56 8.08 -0.06
C ASP A 79 7.76 7.39 -1.16
N GLY A 80 7.44 6.12 -0.99
CA GLY A 80 6.61 5.36 -1.93
C GLY A 80 5.20 5.91 -2.07
N ILE A 81 4.60 6.35 -0.96
CA ILE A 81 3.27 6.97 -0.96
C ILE A 81 3.31 8.28 -1.77
N ILE A 82 4.27 9.15 -1.46
CA ILE A 82 4.42 10.43 -2.16
C ILE A 82 4.66 10.18 -3.67
N LYS A 83 5.55 9.26 -3.99
CA LYS A 83 5.89 8.91 -5.38
C LYS A 83 4.66 8.39 -6.14
N THR A 84 3.83 7.59 -5.50
CA THR A 84 2.62 7.03 -6.11
C THR A 84 1.62 8.13 -6.47
N VAL A 85 1.38 9.06 -5.55
CA VAL A 85 0.48 10.19 -5.80
C VAL A 85 1.00 11.05 -6.96
N LYS A 86 2.29 11.37 -6.95
CA LYS A 86 2.91 12.16 -8.02
C LYS A 86 2.84 11.47 -9.38
N ALA A 87 3.14 10.17 -9.42
CA ALA A 87 3.12 9.40 -10.66
C ALA A 87 1.73 9.33 -11.29
N ASN A 88 0.68 9.35 -10.47
CA ASN A 88 -0.70 9.31 -10.94
C ASN A 88 -1.28 10.70 -11.24
N LYS A 89 -0.54 11.76 -10.96
CA LYS A 89 -0.93 13.15 -11.25
C LYS A 89 -2.28 13.54 -10.64
N LEU A 90 -2.56 13.01 -9.44
CA LEU A 90 -3.80 13.28 -8.73
C LEU A 90 -3.60 14.44 -7.76
N LYS A 91 -4.50 15.42 -7.81
CA LYS A 91 -4.49 16.55 -6.88
C LYS A 91 -5.20 16.18 -5.58
N GLN A 92 -6.26 15.42 -5.68
CA GLN A 92 -7.07 14.96 -4.56
C GLN A 92 -7.35 13.48 -4.74
N CYS A 93 -7.03 12.67 -3.75
CA CYS A 93 -7.18 11.22 -3.90
C CYS A 93 -7.25 10.51 -2.55
N TYR A 94 -7.64 9.26 -2.63
CA TYR A 94 -7.53 8.30 -1.53
C TYR A 94 -6.29 7.44 -1.77
N ILE A 95 -5.54 7.16 -0.72
CA ILE A 95 -4.31 6.37 -0.78
C ILE A 95 -4.49 5.12 0.07
N ARG A 96 -4.20 3.97 -0.51
CA ARG A 96 -4.32 2.66 0.14
C ARG A 96 -2.95 1.96 0.19
N PRO A 97 -2.19 2.13 1.28
CA PRO A 97 -1.09 1.21 1.57
C PRO A 97 -1.66 -0.12 2.07
N LEU A 98 -1.11 -1.21 1.58
CA LEU A 98 -1.53 -2.57 1.90
C LEU A 98 -0.30 -3.42 2.14
N ALA A 99 -0.26 -4.14 3.27
CA ALA A 99 0.76 -5.13 3.55
C ALA A 99 0.08 -6.49 3.76
N TYR A 100 0.64 -7.53 3.17
CA TYR A 100 -0.01 -8.83 3.17
C TYR A 100 1.02 -9.95 3.04
N TYR A 101 0.71 -11.11 3.62
CA TYR A 101 1.49 -12.31 3.38
C TYR A 101 1.25 -12.78 1.94
N GLY A 102 2.33 -12.81 1.17
CA GLY A 102 2.28 -13.10 -0.25
C GLY A 102 2.27 -14.58 -0.59
N TYR A 103 2.60 -14.87 -1.83
CA TYR A 103 2.73 -16.23 -2.32
C TYR A 103 3.91 -16.94 -1.65
N GLY A 104 3.69 -18.18 -1.27
CA GLY A 104 4.68 -19.00 -0.60
C GLY A 104 4.03 -20.30 -0.14
N THR A 105 3.99 -20.55 1.16
CA THR A 105 3.29 -21.70 1.70
C THR A 105 1.80 -21.41 1.88
N MET A 106 0.98 -22.45 1.82
CA MET A 106 -0.47 -22.36 2.03
C MET A 106 -0.92 -22.86 3.40
N GLY A 107 0.03 -23.11 4.30
CA GLY A 107 -0.30 -23.47 5.68
C GLY A 107 -0.91 -22.29 6.44
N LEU A 108 -1.64 -22.60 7.52
CA LEU A 108 -2.28 -21.58 8.35
C LEU A 108 -1.26 -20.57 8.93
N THR A 109 -0.04 -21.03 9.21
CA THR A 109 1.01 -20.19 9.78
C THR A 109 1.95 -19.74 8.66
N PRO A 110 1.96 -18.44 8.31
CA PRO A 110 2.71 -17.96 7.16
C PRO A 110 4.17 -17.62 7.52
N THR A 111 4.85 -18.47 8.28
CA THR A 111 6.20 -18.18 8.81
C THR A 111 7.26 -17.96 7.73
N ASN A 112 7.11 -18.61 6.58
CA ASN A 112 8.07 -18.53 5.48
C ASN A 112 7.58 -17.65 4.32
N ASN A 113 6.42 -17.04 4.46
CA ASN A 113 5.90 -16.14 3.43
C ASN A 113 6.45 -14.73 3.62
N LYS A 114 6.83 -14.10 2.53
CA LYS A 114 7.24 -12.70 2.57
C LYS A 114 6.03 -11.81 2.77
N VAL A 115 6.23 -10.70 3.47
CA VAL A 115 5.24 -9.63 3.56
C VAL A 115 5.42 -8.72 2.37
N ASP A 116 4.49 -8.79 1.44
CA ASP A 116 4.47 -7.91 0.27
C ASP A 116 3.75 -6.62 0.61
N VAL A 117 4.11 -5.53 -0.08
CA VAL A 117 3.50 -4.22 0.14
C VAL A 117 3.11 -3.62 -1.21
N SER A 118 1.90 -3.09 -1.27
CA SER A 118 1.45 -2.29 -2.39
C SER A 118 0.92 -0.95 -1.90
N ILE A 119 1.02 0.07 -2.76
CA ILE A 119 0.46 1.38 -2.51
C ILE A 119 -0.30 1.79 -3.76
N SER A 120 -1.61 1.96 -3.62
CA SER A 120 -2.50 2.39 -4.69
C SER A 120 -3.11 3.73 -4.34
N CYS A 121 -3.48 4.52 -5.32
CA CYS A 121 -4.27 5.70 -5.09
C CYS A 121 -5.29 5.87 -6.22
N TRP A 122 -6.42 6.48 -5.88
CA TRP A 122 -7.48 6.74 -6.83
C TRP A 122 -8.24 7.99 -6.44
N GLU A 123 -8.84 8.63 -7.43
CA GLU A 123 -9.68 9.78 -7.20
C GLU A 123 -10.90 9.37 -6.37
N TRP A 124 -11.12 10.08 -5.28
CA TRP A 124 -12.25 9.84 -4.41
C TRP A 124 -13.18 11.06 -4.46
N LYS A 125 -14.33 10.88 -5.09
CA LYS A 125 -15.38 11.89 -5.07
C LYS A 125 -16.25 11.65 -3.84
N MET A 126 -16.38 12.68 -3.04
CA MET A 126 -17.35 12.68 -1.94
C MET A 126 -18.69 13.19 -2.42
#